data_7eee9b5f1e26df2aa6a656d6c1bde361
#
_entry.id   7eee9b5f1e26df2aa6a656d6c1bde361
#
_cell.length_a   1.000
_cell.length_b   1.000
_cell.length_c   1.000
_cell.angle_alpha   90.00
_cell.angle_beta   90.00
_cell.angle_gamma   90.00
#
_symmetry.space_group_name_H-M   'P 1'
#
loop_
_entity.id
_entity.type
_entity.pdbx_description
1 polymer ?
#
loop_
_entity_poly.entity_id
_entity_poly.type
_entity_poly.pdbx_seq_one_letter_code
_entity_poly.pdbx_strand_id
1 'polypeptide(L)'
;MSSGTVPNQPTAFVDASAIVALVDRNDRSHDDAVAAYHGLQEANYRLFTTNLVLAEVVQLLNDGVGAEVSRQFLRDHRLAVYHATEEDVDRAAAMVMTSRTSRGLSYVDAVSLVVMEKLGIADAFVVDTTFLAEAN
;
A
#
# COMPACT_ATOMS: atom_id res chain seq x y z
N MET A 1 16.28 24.01 -8.78
CA MET A 1 14.88 23.83 -8.54
C MET A 1 14.52 22.36 -8.38
N SER A 2 13.82 22.03 -7.37
CA SER A 2 13.45 20.64 -7.19
C SER A 2 12.48 20.19 -8.28
N SER A 3 12.53 18.93 -8.61
CA SER A 3 11.77 18.31 -9.69
C SER A 3 10.28 18.16 -9.34
N GLY A 4 9.61 19.22 -8.98
CA GLY A 4 8.19 19.19 -8.72
C GLY A 4 7.77 18.68 -7.34
N THR A 5 8.73 18.36 -6.45
CA THR A 5 8.39 18.05 -5.07
C THR A 5 8.32 19.32 -4.26
N VAL A 6 7.23 19.49 -3.53
CA VAL A 6 7.06 20.61 -2.63
C VAL A 6 7.71 20.25 -1.30
N PRO A 7 8.61 21.10 -0.76
CA PRO A 7 9.15 20.86 0.56
C PRO A 7 8.00 20.65 1.56
N ASN A 8 8.13 19.66 2.41
CA ASN A 8 7.13 19.32 3.42
C ASN A 8 5.82 18.76 2.86
N GLN A 9 5.80 18.36 1.59
CA GLN A 9 4.63 17.66 1.06
C GLN A 9 4.43 16.37 1.84
N PRO A 10 3.25 16.15 2.43
CA PRO A 10 3.02 14.91 3.16
C PRO A 10 2.99 13.72 2.21
N THR A 11 3.45 12.59 2.71
CA THR A 11 3.53 11.35 1.94
C THR A 11 2.84 10.24 2.69
N ALA A 12 2.05 9.44 2.00
CA ALA A 12 1.39 8.28 2.58
C ALA A 12 1.69 7.05 1.75
N PHE A 13 1.87 5.95 2.45
CA PHE A 13 1.96 4.62 1.85
C PHE A 13 0.54 4.11 1.59
N VAL A 14 0.31 3.48 0.44
CA VAL A 14 -0.99 2.92 0.08
C VAL A 14 -0.92 1.40 0.10
N ASP A 15 -1.73 0.79 0.96
CA ASP A 15 -1.77 -0.65 1.12
C ASP A 15 -2.68 -1.30 0.07
N ALA A 16 -2.49 -2.60 -0.15
CA ALA A 16 -3.30 -3.36 -1.10
C ALA A 16 -4.79 -3.29 -0.79
N SER A 17 -5.17 -3.35 0.49
CA SER A 17 -6.58 -3.29 0.88
C SER A 17 -7.26 -2.00 0.40
N ALA A 18 -6.55 -0.87 0.49
CA ALA A 18 -7.09 0.41 0.04
C ALA A 18 -7.20 0.46 -1.48
N ILE A 19 -6.21 -0.06 -2.19
CA ILE A 19 -6.25 -0.07 -3.66
C ILE A 19 -7.40 -0.92 -4.17
N VAL A 20 -7.56 -2.13 -3.63
CA VAL A 20 -8.65 -3.02 -4.02
C VAL A 20 -10.00 -2.38 -3.74
N ALA A 21 -10.16 -1.75 -2.57
CA ALA A 21 -11.40 -1.06 -2.22
C ALA A 21 -11.71 0.09 -3.17
N LEU A 22 -10.68 0.81 -3.64
CA LEU A 22 -10.89 1.89 -4.61
C LEU A 22 -11.32 1.37 -5.98
N VAL A 23 -10.75 0.25 -6.41
CA VAL A 23 -10.98 -0.29 -7.76
C VAL A 23 -12.26 -1.13 -7.81
N ASP A 24 -12.54 -1.93 -6.80
CA ASP A 24 -13.69 -2.83 -6.75
C ASP A 24 -14.91 -2.13 -6.15
N ARG A 25 -15.84 -1.74 -7.00
CA ARG A 25 -17.06 -1.03 -6.58
C ARG A 25 -17.92 -1.84 -5.65
N ASN A 26 -17.77 -3.15 -5.65
CA ASN A 26 -18.54 -4.06 -4.81
C ASN A 26 -17.88 -4.34 -3.47
N ASP A 27 -16.66 -3.83 -3.26
CA ASP A 27 -16.01 -3.94 -1.97
C ASP A 27 -16.78 -3.12 -0.95
N ARG A 28 -17.06 -3.71 0.22
CA ARG A 28 -17.86 -3.02 1.25
C ARG A 28 -17.17 -1.76 1.80
N SER A 29 -15.87 -1.64 1.62
CA SER A 29 -15.12 -0.46 2.03
C SER A 29 -14.93 0.54 0.90
N HIS A 30 -15.56 0.31 -0.27
CA HIS A 30 -15.35 1.14 -1.44
C HIS A 30 -15.63 2.63 -1.18
N ASP A 31 -16.81 2.93 -0.63
CA ASP A 31 -17.21 4.33 -0.43
C ASP A 31 -16.29 5.04 0.57
N ASP A 32 -15.91 4.35 1.64
CA ASP A 32 -14.97 4.91 2.62
C ASP A 32 -13.59 5.13 2.00
N ALA A 33 -13.14 4.21 1.17
CA ALA A 33 -11.84 4.34 0.49
C ALA A 33 -11.84 5.52 -0.48
N VAL A 34 -12.93 5.71 -1.24
CA VAL A 34 -13.05 6.83 -2.17
C VAL A 34 -13.02 8.15 -1.39
N ALA A 35 -13.75 8.25 -0.30
CA ALA A 35 -13.76 9.46 0.53
C ALA A 35 -12.38 9.76 1.10
N ALA A 36 -11.68 8.74 1.59
CA ALA A 36 -10.33 8.90 2.12
C ALA A 36 -9.35 9.34 1.04
N TYR A 37 -9.46 8.75 -0.15
CA TYR A 37 -8.61 9.12 -1.28
C TYR A 37 -8.78 10.59 -1.65
N HIS A 38 -10.03 11.05 -1.75
CA HIS A 38 -10.31 12.47 -2.03
C HIS A 38 -9.74 13.38 -0.95
N GLY A 39 -9.85 12.98 0.32
CA GLY A 39 -9.26 13.74 1.42
C GLY A 39 -7.74 13.86 1.31
N LEU A 40 -7.08 12.80 0.91
CA LEU A 40 -5.63 12.80 0.70
C LEU A 40 -5.25 13.71 -0.48
N GLN A 41 -6.01 13.67 -1.56
CA GLN A 41 -5.78 14.56 -2.70
C GLN A 41 -5.94 16.02 -2.31
N GLU A 42 -7.00 16.36 -1.59
CA GLU A 42 -7.24 17.73 -1.14
C GLU A 42 -6.16 18.22 -0.19
N ALA A 43 -5.61 17.34 0.62
CA ALA A 43 -4.50 17.66 1.52
C ALA A 43 -3.14 17.62 0.82
N ASN A 44 -3.13 17.40 -0.49
CA ASN A 44 -1.92 17.40 -1.32
C ASN A 44 -0.90 16.32 -0.92
N TYR A 45 -1.39 15.15 -0.53
CA TYR A 45 -0.52 14.03 -0.22
C TYR A 45 0.12 13.45 -1.47
N ARG A 46 1.38 13.08 -1.33
CA ARG A 46 2.07 12.25 -2.31
C ARG A 46 1.82 10.79 -1.91
N LEU A 47 1.33 9.98 -2.85
CA LEU A 47 0.99 8.58 -2.57
C LEU A 47 1.98 7.65 -3.23
N PHE A 48 2.44 6.65 -2.49
CA PHE A 48 3.33 5.63 -3.02
C PHE A 48 2.96 4.25 -2.50
N THR A 49 3.45 3.24 -3.17
CA THR A 49 3.32 1.86 -2.73
C THR A 49 4.60 1.09 -3.08
N THR A 50 4.62 -0.20 -2.87
CA THR A 50 5.78 -1.02 -3.24
C THR A 50 5.43 -1.95 -4.40
N ASN A 51 6.46 -2.46 -5.06
CA ASN A 51 6.28 -3.46 -6.11
C ASN A 51 5.62 -4.74 -5.59
N LEU A 52 5.85 -5.11 -4.32
CA LEU A 52 5.19 -6.28 -3.76
C LEU A 52 3.69 -6.05 -3.55
N VAL A 53 3.31 -4.84 -3.11
CA VAL A 53 1.89 -4.50 -2.99
C VAL A 53 1.22 -4.55 -4.36
N LEU A 54 1.87 -4.02 -5.40
CA LEU A 54 1.29 -4.10 -6.75
C LEU A 54 1.04 -5.54 -7.19
N ALA A 55 1.98 -6.44 -6.90
CA ALA A 55 1.80 -7.85 -7.23
C ALA A 55 0.61 -8.45 -6.50
N GLU A 56 0.45 -8.12 -5.23
CA GLU A 56 -0.69 -8.57 -4.44
C GLU A 56 -2.01 -8.03 -4.99
N VAL A 57 -2.04 -6.73 -5.32
CA VAL A 57 -3.24 -6.09 -5.88
C VAL A 57 -3.66 -6.77 -7.18
N VAL A 58 -2.71 -7.02 -8.07
CA VAL A 58 -3.01 -7.69 -9.35
C VAL A 58 -3.64 -9.06 -9.11
N GLN A 59 -3.09 -9.82 -8.17
CA GLN A 59 -3.64 -11.13 -7.83
C GLN A 59 -5.06 -11.02 -7.27
N LEU A 60 -5.27 -10.10 -6.34
CA LEU A 60 -6.58 -9.90 -5.72
C LEU A 60 -7.62 -9.43 -6.75
N LEU A 61 -7.25 -8.52 -7.65
CA LEU A 61 -8.16 -8.06 -8.69
C LEU A 61 -8.48 -9.16 -9.70
N ASN A 62 -7.48 -9.96 -10.10
CA ASN A 62 -7.72 -11.10 -10.98
C ASN A 62 -8.74 -12.05 -10.39
N ASP A 63 -8.61 -12.36 -9.11
CA ASP A 63 -9.47 -13.34 -8.43
C ASP A 63 -10.85 -12.77 -8.13
N GLY A 64 -10.95 -11.49 -7.79
CA GLY A 64 -12.20 -10.90 -7.33
C GLY A 64 -13.00 -10.17 -8.39
N VAL A 65 -12.36 -9.54 -9.36
CA VAL A 65 -13.03 -8.68 -10.35
C VAL A 65 -12.77 -9.13 -11.78
N GLY A 66 -11.59 -9.65 -12.05
CA GLY A 66 -11.24 -10.16 -13.36
C GLY A 66 -9.96 -9.56 -13.92
N ALA A 67 -9.37 -10.29 -14.90
CA ALA A 67 -8.08 -9.94 -15.46
C ALA A 67 -8.06 -8.59 -16.17
N GLU A 68 -9.19 -8.21 -16.78
CA GLU A 68 -9.25 -6.95 -17.51
C GLU A 68 -9.10 -5.74 -16.57
N VAL A 69 -9.78 -5.80 -15.43
CA VAL A 69 -9.69 -4.73 -14.44
C VAL A 69 -8.28 -4.64 -13.88
N SER A 70 -7.63 -5.77 -13.61
CA SER A 70 -6.26 -5.76 -13.09
C SER A 70 -5.27 -5.20 -14.10
N ARG A 71 -5.44 -5.50 -15.40
CA ARG A 71 -4.60 -4.91 -16.46
C ARG A 71 -4.81 -3.42 -16.56
N GLN A 72 -6.06 -2.97 -16.49
CA GLN A 72 -6.38 -1.55 -16.52
C GLN A 72 -5.76 -0.82 -15.34
N PHE A 73 -5.83 -1.42 -14.16
CA PHE A 73 -5.17 -0.85 -12.98
C PHE A 73 -3.67 -0.68 -13.22
N LEU A 74 -2.99 -1.72 -13.68
CA LEU A 74 -1.55 -1.65 -13.94
C LEU A 74 -1.18 -0.57 -14.95
N ARG A 75 -2.02 -0.37 -15.97
CA ARG A 75 -1.77 0.63 -17.00
C ARG A 75 -2.02 2.05 -16.50
N ASP A 76 -3.04 2.23 -15.68
CA ASP A 76 -3.59 3.57 -15.42
C ASP A 76 -3.29 4.13 -14.03
N HIS A 77 -2.77 3.34 -13.09
CA HIS A 77 -2.49 3.86 -11.75
C HIS A 77 -1.43 4.95 -11.80
N ARG A 78 -1.53 5.89 -10.86
CA ARG A 78 -0.61 7.03 -10.75
C ARG A 78 0.22 7.00 -9.47
N LEU A 79 0.31 5.85 -8.83
CA LEU A 79 1.10 5.71 -7.62
C LEU A 79 2.58 5.69 -7.95
N ALA A 80 3.38 6.38 -7.13
CA ALA A 80 4.82 6.16 -7.17
C ALA A 80 5.11 4.76 -6.62
N VAL A 81 6.06 4.06 -7.21
CA VAL A 81 6.36 2.68 -6.82
C VAL A 81 7.79 2.62 -6.30
N TYR A 82 7.91 2.19 -5.05
CA TYR A 82 9.21 1.89 -4.46
C TYR A 82 9.51 0.41 -4.68
N HIS A 83 10.65 0.12 -5.26
CA HIS A 83 11.07 -1.27 -5.48
C HIS A 83 11.91 -1.73 -4.30
N ALA A 84 11.39 -2.73 -3.58
CA ALA A 84 12.06 -3.24 -2.39
C ALA A 84 13.43 -3.81 -2.75
N THR A 85 14.43 -3.46 -1.94
CA THR A 85 15.79 -3.95 -2.13
C THR A 85 15.98 -5.31 -1.47
N GLU A 86 17.09 -5.97 -1.75
CA GLU A 86 17.42 -7.22 -1.09
C GLU A 86 17.48 -7.04 0.44
N GLU A 87 18.07 -5.93 0.91
CA GLU A 87 18.10 -5.65 2.34
C GLU A 87 16.69 -5.50 2.93
N ASP A 88 15.81 -4.82 2.21
CA ASP A 88 14.44 -4.62 2.67
C ASP A 88 13.72 -5.96 2.85
N VAL A 89 13.83 -6.84 1.86
CA VAL A 89 13.13 -8.12 1.92
C VAL A 89 13.76 -9.06 2.94
N ASP A 90 15.06 -8.99 3.16
CA ASP A 90 15.72 -9.77 4.20
C ASP A 90 15.26 -9.35 5.59
N ARG A 91 15.14 -8.05 5.85
CA ARG A 91 14.59 -7.54 7.11
C ARG A 91 13.14 -7.96 7.30
N ALA A 92 12.36 -7.88 6.23
CA ALA A 92 10.96 -8.30 6.27
C ALA A 92 10.83 -9.79 6.58
N ALA A 93 11.68 -10.62 5.99
CA ALA A 93 11.68 -12.06 6.27
C ALA A 93 11.96 -12.34 7.75
N ALA A 94 12.91 -11.63 8.34
CA ALA A 94 13.21 -11.77 9.76
C ALA A 94 12.01 -11.37 10.62
N MET A 95 11.30 -10.31 10.26
CA MET A 95 10.08 -9.89 10.96
C MET A 95 9.00 -10.96 10.91
N VAL A 96 8.79 -11.56 9.74
CA VAL A 96 7.79 -12.62 9.57
C VAL A 96 8.12 -13.81 10.46
N MET A 97 9.39 -14.21 10.49
CA MET A 97 9.82 -15.38 11.27
C MET A 97 9.73 -15.15 12.78
N THR A 98 9.76 -13.91 13.23
CA THR A 98 9.71 -13.60 14.67
C THR A 98 8.36 -13.04 15.12
N SER A 99 7.40 -12.91 14.21
CA SER A 99 6.07 -12.41 14.55
C SER A 99 5.37 -13.34 15.53
N ARG A 100 4.75 -12.75 16.55
CA ARG A 100 4.06 -13.50 17.61
C ARG A 100 2.55 -13.34 17.54
N THR A 101 2.03 -12.75 16.48
CA THR A 101 0.58 -12.60 16.34
C THR A 101 -0.03 -13.94 15.96
N SER A 102 -1.28 -14.15 16.34
CA SER A 102 -1.97 -15.41 16.06
C SER A 102 -2.16 -15.69 14.57
N ARG A 103 -2.22 -14.65 13.76
CA ARG A 103 -2.34 -14.77 12.32
C ARG A 103 -1.00 -14.82 11.60
N GLY A 104 0.04 -14.44 12.31
CA GLY A 104 1.33 -14.16 11.70
C GLY A 104 1.29 -12.85 10.93
N LEU A 105 2.46 -12.35 10.59
CA LEU A 105 2.64 -11.14 9.78
C LEU A 105 2.90 -11.60 8.35
N SER A 106 2.13 -11.08 7.38
CA SER A 106 2.36 -11.44 5.98
C SER A 106 3.68 -10.83 5.50
N TYR A 107 4.29 -11.49 4.52
CA TYR A 107 5.56 -11.02 3.96
C TYR A 107 5.39 -9.64 3.30
N VAL A 108 4.30 -9.46 2.55
CA VAL A 108 4.03 -8.17 1.89
C VAL A 108 3.88 -7.06 2.92
N ASP A 109 3.14 -7.31 4.00
CA ASP A 109 2.95 -6.32 5.06
C ASP A 109 4.27 -6.02 5.76
N ALA A 110 5.10 -7.03 6.00
CA ALA A 110 6.41 -6.84 6.61
C ALA A 110 7.30 -5.96 5.73
N VAL A 111 7.31 -6.18 4.41
CA VAL A 111 8.05 -5.33 3.49
C VAL A 111 7.54 -3.89 3.55
N SER A 112 6.22 -3.72 3.60
CA SER A 112 5.63 -2.37 3.70
C SER A 112 6.08 -1.65 4.96
N LEU A 113 6.09 -2.33 6.10
CA LEU A 113 6.53 -1.75 7.37
C LEU A 113 8.02 -1.37 7.33
N VAL A 114 8.86 -2.23 6.77
CA VAL A 114 10.29 -1.96 6.62
C VAL A 114 10.52 -0.72 5.76
N VAL A 115 9.81 -0.63 4.64
CA VAL A 115 9.95 0.50 3.71
C VAL A 115 9.47 1.80 4.36
N MET A 116 8.32 1.76 5.04
CA MET A 116 7.81 2.95 5.73
C MET A 116 8.80 3.46 6.77
N GLU A 117 9.36 2.55 7.56
CA GLU A 117 10.37 2.92 8.58
C GLU A 117 11.61 3.52 7.92
N LYS A 118 12.10 2.87 6.88
CA LYS A 118 13.31 3.32 6.16
C LYS A 118 13.13 4.72 5.59
N LEU A 119 11.96 5.02 5.04
CA LEU A 119 11.67 6.30 4.40
C LEU A 119 11.15 7.35 5.38
N GLY A 120 10.93 7.00 6.64
CA GLY A 120 10.39 7.91 7.64
C GLY A 120 8.94 8.28 7.38
N ILE A 121 8.15 7.39 6.79
CA ILE A 121 6.74 7.63 6.48
C ILE A 121 5.87 7.08 7.60
N ALA A 122 5.06 7.95 8.20
CA ALA A 122 4.18 7.57 9.31
C ALA A 122 2.73 7.32 8.87
N ASP A 123 2.33 7.86 7.73
CA ASP A 123 0.94 7.80 7.29
C ASP A 123 0.73 6.65 6.30
N ALA A 124 -0.32 5.87 6.54
CA ALA A 124 -0.69 4.76 5.67
C ALA A 124 -2.18 4.82 5.34
N PHE A 125 -2.50 4.64 4.06
CA PHE A 125 -3.88 4.53 3.60
C PHE A 125 -4.24 3.05 3.53
N VAL A 126 -5.01 2.60 4.50
CA VAL A 126 -5.44 1.20 4.63
C VAL A 126 -6.92 1.16 4.95
N VAL A 127 -7.59 0.09 4.57
CA VAL A 127 -8.97 -0.19 4.98
C VAL A 127 -9.07 -1.46 5.83
N ASP A 128 -8.02 -2.29 5.80
CA ASP A 128 -7.87 -3.43 6.68
C ASP A 128 -6.89 -3.07 7.79
N THR A 129 -7.39 -2.96 9.01
CA THR A 129 -6.59 -2.46 10.14
C THR A 129 -5.58 -3.48 10.69
N THR A 130 -5.59 -4.71 10.21
CA THR A 130 -4.62 -5.73 10.62
C THR A 130 -3.19 -5.25 10.42
N PHE A 131 -2.93 -4.60 9.29
CA PHE A 131 -1.63 -4.01 8.98
C PHE A 131 -1.16 -3.04 10.07
N LEU A 132 -2.03 -2.16 10.52
CA LEU A 132 -1.68 -1.17 11.55
C LEU A 132 -1.42 -1.81 12.91
N ALA A 133 -2.12 -2.88 13.23
CA ALA A 133 -1.91 -3.62 14.47
C ALA A 133 -0.50 -4.20 14.54
N GLU A 134 0.03 -4.68 13.41
CA GLU A 134 1.38 -5.23 13.33
C GLU A 134 2.46 -4.15 13.46
N ALA A 135 2.15 -2.91 13.13
CA ALA A 135 3.10 -1.80 13.23
C ALA A 135 3.37 -1.39 14.68
N ASN A 136 2.50 -1.77 15.60
CA ASN A 136 2.64 -1.46 17.02
C ASN A 136 3.16 -2.70 17.77
#